data_cd1d4a1ca4a943f10da2381776596985
#
_entry.id   cd1d4a1ca4a943f10da2381776596985
#
_cell.length_a   1.000
_cell.length_b   1.000
_cell.length_c   1.000
_cell.angle_alpha   90.00
_cell.angle_beta   90.00
_cell.angle_gamma   90.00
#
_symmetry.space_group_name_H-M   'P 1'
#
loop_
_entity.id
_entity.type
_entity.pdbx_description
1 polymer ?
#
loop_
_entity_poly.entity_id
_entity_poly.type
_entity_poly.pdbx_seq_one_letter_code
_entity_poly.pdbx_strand_id
1 'polypeptide(L)'
;AENFPVKHHLLKLVGKFSGQAFWGDERIDEETARNAMGILNDHIKFIGTQEDSVTIESILDQARILNFRYGLNGLIIDPWNTVEHKFRDSENETNYVSRVLASLNTFAKIHEIHIWVVAHPRKMESDNNRKVVVPTPYDISGSANFYNKADNCITVHRHKDEDEDYVGIHVQKIRFQYKNGYTGIGKLSYNIRNGKYGEYFKQDEKALF
;
A
#
# COMPACT_ATOMS: atom_id res chain seq x y z
N ALA A 1 11.88 -0.15 6.71
CA ALA A 1 10.68 0.45 6.15
C ALA A 1 10.92 1.92 5.83
N GLU A 2 10.36 2.39 4.73
CA GLU A 2 10.55 3.76 4.23
C GLU A 2 10.02 4.83 5.20
N ASN A 3 9.06 4.46 6.03
CA ASN A 3 8.44 5.34 7.03
C ASN A 3 9.06 5.18 8.44
N PHE A 4 10.37 4.99 8.52
CA PHE A 4 11.05 5.05 9.79
C PHE A 4 11.49 6.49 10.11
N PRO A 5 11.29 7.01 11.32
CA PRO A 5 10.77 6.29 12.48
C PRO A 5 9.23 6.11 12.44
N VAL A 6 8.75 5.03 13.05
CA VAL A 6 7.32 4.67 13.19
C VAL A 6 6.46 5.86 13.63
N LYS A 7 7.03 6.76 14.42
CA LYS A 7 6.39 8.01 14.86
C LYS A 7 5.82 8.82 13.70
N HIS A 8 6.58 9.03 12.61
CA HIS A 8 6.11 9.82 11.47
C HIS A 8 4.98 9.11 10.71
N HIS A 9 5.04 7.79 10.61
CA HIS A 9 3.97 7.01 10.01
C HIS A 9 2.68 7.09 10.85
N LEU A 10 2.82 6.95 12.18
CA LEU A 10 1.69 7.07 13.09
C LEU A 10 1.03 8.46 13.00
N LEU A 11 1.81 9.54 12.95
CA LEU A 11 1.28 10.90 12.78
C LEU A 11 0.46 11.07 11.50
N LYS A 12 0.94 10.50 10.39
CA LYS A 12 0.18 10.47 9.12
C LYS A 12 -1.13 9.70 9.26
N LEU A 13 -1.13 8.58 9.96
CA LEU A 13 -2.34 7.79 10.20
C LEU A 13 -3.33 8.53 11.09
N VAL A 14 -2.86 9.21 12.14
CA VAL A 14 -3.71 10.03 13.02
C VAL A 14 -4.38 11.16 12.21
N GLY A 15 -3.66 11.88 11.38
CA GLY A 15 -4.22 12.91 10.51
C GLY A 15 -5.26 12.36 9.53
N LYS A 16 -4.96 11.22 8.89
CA LYS A 16 -5.91 10.54 8.00
C LYS A 16 -7.17 10.07 8.73
N PHE A 17 -7.00 9.49 9.91
CA PHE A 17 -8.11 8.95 10.70
C PHE A 17 -9.02 10.06 11.20
N SER A 18 -8.47 11.11 11.81
CA SER A 18 -9.24 12.25 12.34
C SER A 18 -9.82 13.14 11.24
N GLY A 19 -9.20 13.16 10.06
CA GLY A 19 -9.55 14.08 8.97
C GLY A 19 -9.00 15.49 9.16
N GLN A 20 -8.17 15.70 10.18
CA GLN A 20 -7.56 16.98 10.50
C GLN A 20 -6.06 16.98 10.14
N ALA A 21 -5.53 18.15 9.85
CA ALA A 21 -4.09 18.29 9.62
C ALA A 21 -3.34 18.11 10.95
N PHE A 22 -2.17 17.48 10.90
CA PHE A 22 -1.31 17.36 12.08
C PHE A 22 -0.46 18.64 12.31
N TRP A 23 -0.31 19.45 11.26
CA TRP A 23 0.54 20.64 11.25
C TRP A 23 -0.25 21.87 10.77
N GLY A 24 0.19 23.05 11.18
CA GLY A 24 -0.41 24.33 10.80
C GLY A 24 -1.42 24.87 11.81
N ASP A 25 -2.12 25.95 11.44
CA ASP A 25 -3.03 26.66 12.34
C ASP A 25 -4.31 25.87 12.66
N GLU A 26 -4.74 25.02 11.72
CA GLU A 26 -5.89 24.11 11.87
C GLU A 26 -5.46 22.71 12.33
N ARG A 27 -4.40 22.64 13.11
CA ARG A 27 -3.89 21.35 13.59
C ARG A 27 -4.87 20.67 14.54
N ILE A 28 -4.82 19.36 14.52
CA ILE A 28 -5.56 18.50 15.44
C ILE A 28 -5.25 18.88 16.90
N ASP A 29 -6.29 18.99 17.73
CA ASP A 29 -6.13 19.20 19.17
C ASP A 29 -5.61 17.91 19.86
N GLU A 30 -5.08 18.08 21.07
CA GLU A 30 -4.43 16.99 21.80
C GLU A 30 -5.40 15.86 22.17
N GLU A 31 -6.63 16.20 22.52
CA GLU A 31 -7.64 15.21 22.93
C GLU A 31 -8.04 14.34 21.72
N THR A 32 -8.36 14.97 20.59
CA THR A 32 -8.67 14.26 19.35
C THR A 32 -7.51 13.40 18.87
N ALA A 33 -6.26 13.92 18.96
CA ALA A 33 -5.07 13.16 18.61
C ALA A 33 -4.89 11.94 19.52
N ARG A 34 -5.08 12.09 20.82
CA ARG A 34 -4.96 11.00 21.81
C ARG A 34 -6.02 9.91 21.59
N ASN A 35 -7.26 10.31 21.33
CA ASN A 35 -8.35 9.39 21.03
C ASN A 35 -8.08 8.61 19.73
N ALA A 36 -7.67 9.30 18.68
CA ALA A 36 -7.28 8.67 17.41
C ALA A 36 -6.12 7.67 17.58
N MET A 37 -5.10 8.04 18.36
CA MET A 37 -3.96 7.16 18.67
C MET A 37 -4.41 5.92 19.44
N GLY A 38 -5.32 6.04 20.40
CA GLY A 38 -5.89 4.91 21.14
C GLY A 38 -6.55 3.90 20.20
N ILE A 39 -7.45 4.36 19.34
CA ILE A 39 -8.14 3.51 18.35
C ILE A 39 -7.13 2.86 17.39
N LEU A 40 -6.18 3.63 16.86
CA LEU A 40 -5.17 3.09 15.94
C LEU A 40 -4.29 2.03 16.62
N ASN A 41 -3.93 2.23 17.90
CA ASN A 41 -3.12 1.26 18.65
C ASN A 41 -3.86 -0.07 18.88
N ASP A 42 -5.16 -0.04 19.01
CA ASP A 42 -5.96 -1.27 19.16
C ASP A 42 -6.03 -2.06 17.84
N HIS A 43 -6.04 -1.38 16.70
CA HIS A 43 -6.26 -1.99 15.39
C HIS A 43 -4.97 -2.22 14.59
N ILE A 44 -3.89 -1.46 14.83
CA ILE A 44 -2.66 -1.51 14.04
C ILE A 44 -1.48 -1.89 14.93
N LYS A 45 -0.78 -2.95 14.55
CA LYS A 45 0.48 -3.35 15.17
C LYS A 45 1.63 -3.17 14.18
N PHE A 46 2.68 -2.49 14.61
CA PHE A 46 3.86 -2.28 13.78
C PHE A 46 4.86 -3.40 14.02
N ILE A 47 5.30 -4.02 12.93
CA ILE A 47 6.42 -4.93 12.96
C ILE A 47 7.69 -4.08 12.84
N GLY A 48 8.43 -3.94 13.93
CA GLY A 48 9.73 -3.31 13.99
C GLY A 48 10.79 -4.35 14.29
N THR A 49 11.86 -4.39 13.52
CA THR A 49 13.03 -5.18 13.85
C THR A 49 14.09 -4.23 14.41
N GLN A 50 14.77 -4.63 15.49
CA GLN A 50 15.97 -3.97 15.97
C GLN A 50 17.20 -4.35 15.13
N GLU A 51 17.01 -5.22 14.15
CA GLU A 51 18.03 -5.69 13.24
C GLU A 51 18.18 -4.72 12.06
N ASP A 52 19.39 -4.57 11.57
CA ASP A 52 19.73 -3.71 10.44
C ASP A 52 19.08 -4.18 9.12
N SER A 53 18.57 -5.40 9.08
CA SER A 53 17.95 -6.00 7.90
C SER A 53 16.64 -6.72 8.22
N VAL A 54 15.61 -6.44 7.42
CA VAL A 54 14.28 -7.05 7.54
C VAL A 54 14.03 -7.94 6.33
N THR A 55 13.91 -9.25 6.57
CA THR A 55 13.58 -10.22 5.52
C THR A 55 12.08 -10.57 5.54
N ILE A 56 11.56 -11.13 4.45
CA ILE A 56 10.17 -11.61 4.42
C ILE A 56 9.95 -12.71 5.45
N GLU A 57 10.92 -13.59 5.62
CA GLU A 57 10.86 -14.67 6.61
C GLU A 57 10.70 -14.09 8.02
N SER A 58 11.52 -13.08 8.40
CA SER A 58 11.42 -12.45 9.72
C SER A 58 10.09 -11.70 9.92
N ILE A 59 9.55 -11.07 8.85
CA ILE A 59 8.23 -10.44 8.89
C ILE A 59 7.14 -11.49 9.16
N LEU A 60 7.17 -12.63 8.46
CA LEU A 60 6.18 -13.69 8.64
C LEU A 60 6.25 -14.34 10.02
N ASP A 61 7.45 -14.50 10.58
CA ASP A 61 7.61 -15.03 11.93
C ASP A 61 7.01 -14.09 12.98
N GLN A 62 7.26 -12.80 12.87
CA GLN A 62 6.64 -11.80 13.74
C GLN A 62 5.13 -11.69 13.53
N ALA A 63 4.66 -11.75 12.29
CA ALA A 63 3.23 -11.76 11.99
C ALA A 63 2.54 -12.99 12.60
N ARG A 64 3.18 -14.16 12.62
CA ARG A 64 2.67 -15.36 13.29
C ARG A 64 2.49 -15.15 14.80
N ILE A 65 3.48 -14.52 15.45
CA ILE A 65 3.40 -14.20 16.88
C ILE A 65 2.27 -13.19 17.15
N LEU A 66 2.15 -12.15 16.33
CA LEU A 66 1.09 -11.14 16.46
C LEU A 66 -0.29 -11.75 16.22
N ASN A 67 -0.41 -12.64 15.21
CA ASN A 67 -1.66 -13.34 14.95
C ASN A 67 -2.09 -14.22 16.13
N PHE A 68 -1.14 -14.95 16.73
CA PHE A 68 -1.42 -15.75 17.92
C PHE A 68 -1.87 -14.90 19.12
N ARG A 69 -1.28 -13.72 19.30
CA ARG A 69 -1.55 -12.84 20.48
C ARG A 69 -2.81 -12.00 20.32
N TYR A 70 -3.09 -11.52 19.14
CA TYR A 70 -4.11 -10.47 18.93
C TYR A 70 -5.17 -10.86 17.92
N GLY A 71 -4.92 -11.87 17.08
CA GLY A 71 -5.73 -12.16 15.91
C GLY A 71 -5.53 -11.08 14.83
N LEU A 72 -4.97 -11.43 13.68
CA LEU A 72 -4.77 -10.51 12.59
C LEU A 72 -5.82 -10.72 11.51
N ASN A 73 -6.36 -9.63 10.95
CA ASN A 73 -7.15 -9.66 9.73
C ASN A 73 -6.30 -9.42 8.47
N GLY A 74 -5.14 -8.78 8.63
CA GLY A 74 -4.28 -8.47 7.51
C GLY A 74 -2.85 -8.15 7.89
N LEU A 75 -1.97 -8.26 6.89
CA LEU A 75 -0.56 -7.90 6.95
C LEU A 75 -0.24 -6.96 5.79
N ILE A 76 0.39 -5.83 6.07
CA ILE A 76 0.83 -4.86 5.07
C ILE A 76 2.35 -4.85 5.05
N ILE A 77 2.94 -5.12 3.89
CA ILE A 77 4.38 -5.00 3.63
C ILE A 77 4.58 -3.76 2.76
N ASP A 78 5.13 -2.69 3.34
CA ASP A 78 5.26 -1.37 2.69
C ASP A 78 6.66 -0.78 2.94
N PRO A 79 7.51 -0.69 1.89
CA PRO A 79 7.37 -1.32 0.58
C PRO A 79 8.22 -2.61 0.44
N TRP A 80 7.92 -3.42 -0.56
CA TRP A 80 8.72 -4.58 -0.99
C TRP A 80 10.18 -4.23 -1.27
N ASN A 81 10.41 -3.08 -1.90
CA ASN A 81 11.73 -2.65 -2.37
C ASN A 81 12.75 -2.38 -1.24
N THR A 82 12.31 -2.20 0.01
CA THR A 82 13.19 -1.98 1.17
C THR A 82 13.43 -3.22 2.02
N VAL A 83 12.76 -4.32 1.69
CA VAL A 83 12.98 -5.61 2.35
C VAL A 83 14.28 -6.22 1.83
N GLU A 84 15.08 -6.80 2.73
CA GLU A 84 16.27 -7.55 2.33
C GLU A 84 15.89 -8.84 1.60
N HIS A 85 16.44 -9.02 0.41
CA HIS A 85 16.19 -10.17 -0.44
C HIS A 85 17.31 -11.21 -0.30
N LYS A 86 17.04 -12.29 0.45
CA LYS A 86 17.99 -13.40 0.63
C LYS A 86 17.75 -14.48 -0.42
N PHE A 87 18.65 -14.51 -1.40
CA PHE A 87 18.66 -15.53 -2.45
C PHE A 87 19.26 -16.83 -1.91
N ARG A 88 18.78 -17.97 -2.42
CA ARG A 88 19.43 -19.27 -2.25
C ARG A 88 20.59 -19.41 -3.23
N ASP A 89 21.46 -20.38 -2.99
CA ASP A 89 22.54 -20.66 -3.94
C ASP A 89 22.00 -20.88 -5.35
N SER A 90 22.57 -20.18 -6.32
CA SER A 90 22.15 -20.22 -7.73
C SER A 90 20.71 -19.78 -8.04
N GLU A 91 20.00 -19.16 -7.09
CA GLU A 91 18.66 -18.62 -7.29
C GLU A 91 18.74 -17.26 -8.01
N ASN A 92 18.02 -17.12 -9.13
CA ASN A 92 17.86 -15.82 -9.78
C ASN A 92 16.68 -15.04 -9.16
N GLU A 93 16.62 -13.73 -9.45
CA GLU A 93 15.59 -12.83 -8.94
C GLU A 93 14.16 -13.33 -9.22
N THR A 94 13.90 -13.82 -10.43
CA THR A 94 12.58 -14.30 -10.84
C THR A 94 12.13 -15.49 -9.99
N ASN A 95 13.01 -16.44 -9.71
CA ASN A 95 12.73 -17.62 -8.88
C ASN A 95 12.55 -17.22 -7.42
N TYR A 96 13.38 -16.30 -6.91
CA TYR A 96 13.24 -15.73 -5.57
C TYR A 96 11.88 -15.09 -5.38
N VAL A 97 11.48 -14.14 -6.25
CA VAL A 97 10.17 -13.47 -6.19
C VAL A 97 9.05 -14.50 -6.26
N SER A 98 9.15 -15.47 -7.16
CA SER A 98 8.16 -16.55 -7.26
C SER A 98 8.01 -17.33 -5.96
N ARG A 99 9.12 -17.71 -5.34
CA ARG A 99 9.15 -18.46 -4.07
C ARG A 99 8.55 -17.65 -2.93
N VAL A 100 8.96 -16.41 -2.78
CA VAL A 100 8.52 -15.54 -1.70
C VAL A 100 7.02 -15.22 -1.83
N LEU A 101 6.54 -14.86 -3.02
CA LEU A 101 5.11 -14.63 -3.22
C LEU A 101 4.27 -15.90 -2.98
N ALA A 102 4.81 -17.08 -3.28
CA ALA A 102 4.15 -18.33 -2.93
C ALA A 102 4.09 -18.54 -1.40
N SER A 103 5.15 -18.20 -0.66
CA SER A 103 5.14 -18.30 0.81
C SER A 103 4.16 -17.32 1.45
N LEU A 104 4.05 -16.10 0.94
CA LEU A 104 3.03 -15.13 1.37
C LEU A 104 1.61 -15.64 1.14
N ASN A 105 1.33 -16.18 -0.04
CA ASN A 105 0.03 -16.79 -0.33
C ASN A 105 -0.30 -17.98 0.57
N THR A 106 0.69 -18.82 0.87
CA THR A 106 0.53 -19.95 1.79
C THR A 106 0.24 -19.45 3.20
N PHE A 107 0.98 -18.46 3.67
CA PHE A 107 0.77 -17.85 4.98
C PHE A 107 -0.62 -17.24 5.10
N ALA A 108 -1.05 -16.47 4.08
CA ALA A 108 -2.37 -15.85 4.04
C ALA A 108 -3.51 -16.89 4.19
N LYS A 109 -3.37 -18.04 3.49
CA LYS A 109 -4.36 -19.13 3.54
C LYS A 109 -4.36 -19.86 4.89
N ILE A 110 -3.18 -20.16 5.44
CA ILE A 110 -3.08 -20.89 6.72
C ILE A 110 -3.64 -20.06 7.87
N HIS A 111 -3.41 -18.76 7.84
CA HIS A 111 -3.80 -17.85 8.93
C HIS A 111 -5.11 -17.09 8.66
N GLU A 112 -5.74 -17.33 7.51
CA GLU A 112 -6.98 -16.70 7.08
C GLU A 112 -6.91 -15.16 7.09
N ILE A 113 -5.75 -14.60 6.71
CA ILE A 113 -5.50 -13.15 6.67
C ILE A 113 -5.34 -12.65 5.24
N HIS A 114 -5.58 -11.36 5.03
CA HIS A 114 -5.26 -10.69 3.78
C HIS A 114 -3.84 -10.12 3.82
N ILE A 115 -3.05 -10.30 2.75
CA ILE A 115 -1.70 -9.72 2.66
C ILE A 115 -1.66 -8.69 1.54
N TRP A 116 -1.25 -7.47 1.91
CA TRP A 116 -0.97 -6.38 0.99
C TRP A 116 0.54 -6.24 0.81
N VAL A 117 0.99 -6.26 -0.44
CA VAL A 117 2.39 -5.99 -0.79
C VAL A 117 2.43 -4.72 -1.61
N VAL A 118 3.01 -3.67 -1.06
CA VAL A 118 3.26 -2.41 -1.78
C VAL A 118 4.63 -2.51 -2.44
N ALA A 119 4.67 -2.37 -3.76
CA ALA A 119 5.90 -2.41 -4.53
C ALA A 119 6.00 -1.20 -5.45
N HIS A 120 7.19 -0.61 -5.54
CA HIS A 120 7.45 0.47 -6.47
C HIS A 120 7.78 -0.08 -7.86
N PRO A 121 7.22 0.50 -8.92
CA PRO A 121 7.62 0.14 -10.27
C PRO A 121 9.06 0.58 -10.54
N ARG A 122 9.69 -0.03 -11.53
CA ARG A 122 10.92 0.51 -12.13
C ARG A 122 10.66 1.91 -12.67
N LYS A 123 11.74 2.67 -12.92
CA LYS A 123 11.61 3.99 -13.53
C LYS A 123 10.85 3.89 -14.86
N MET A 124 9.69 4.55 -14.90
CA MET A 124 8.87 4.60 -16.11
C MET A 124 9.41 5.65 -17.07
N GLU A 125 9.42 5.32 -18.37
CA GLU A 125 9.66 6.30 -19.41
C GLU A 125 8.39 7.10 -19.67
N SER A 126 8.53 8.40 -19.91
CA SER A 126 7.43 9.22 -20.40
C SER A 126 7.15 8.86 -21.86
N ASP A 127 5.89 8.89 -22.27
CA ASP A 127 5.55 8.77 -23.68
C ASP A 127 6.07 9.98 -24.50
N ASN A 128 5.92 9.91 -25.82
CA ASN A 128 6.33 11.00 -26.74
C ASN A 128 5.64 12.34 -26.44
N ASN A 129 4.52 12.32 -25.70
CA ASN A 129 3.74 13.49 -25.27
C ASN A 129 4.08 13.94 -23.86
N ARG A 130 5.15 13.41 -23.24
CA ARG A 130 5.56 13.64 -21.84
C ARG A 130 4.52 13.24 -20.79
N LYS A 131 3.51 12.45 -21.15
CA LYS A 131 2.57 11.88 -20.20
C LYS A 131 3.22 10.70 -19.47
N VAL A 132 3.09 10.71 -18.15
CA VAL A 132 3.58 9.59 -17.33
C VAL A 132 2.65 8.40 -17.54
N VAL A 133 3.21 7.29 -18.02
CA VAL A 133 2.46 6.05 -18.24
C VAL A 133 2.06 5.45 -16.89
N VAL A 134 0.80 5.03 -16.76
CA VAL A 134 0.34 4.33 -15.54
C VAL A 134 1.04 2.99 -15.43
N PRO A 135 1.78 2.74 -14.33
CA PRO A 135 2.49 1.48 -14.15
C PRO A 135 1.53 0.29 -14.10
N THR A 136 2.02 -0.84 -14.58
CA THR A 136 1.34 -2.13 -14.47
C THR A 136 2.11 -3.05 -13.51
N PRO A 137 1.54 -4.16 -13.05
CA PRO A 137 2.27 -5.13 -12.24
C PRO A 137 3.51 -5.71 -12.95
N TYR A 138 3.59 -5.60 -14.28
CA TYR A 138 4.76 -6.02 -15.06
C TYR A 138 5.93 -5.02 -14.99
N ASP A 139 5.70 -3.85 -14.44
CA ASP A 139 6.74 -2.83 -14.27
C ASP A 139 7.46 -2.91 -12.93
N ILE A 140 7.10 -3.87 -12.08
CA ILE A 140 7.83 -4.21 -10.85
C ILE A 140 8.99 -5.14 -11.21
N SER A 141 10.16 -4.95 -10.60
CA SER A 141 11.31 -5.85 -10.78
C SER A 141 10.94 -7.29 -10.41
N GLY A 142 11.32 -8.28 -11.22
CA GLY A 142 10.86 -9.67 -11.09
C GLY A 142 9.40 -9.90 -11.52
N SER A 143 8.88 -9.05 -12.32
CA SER A 143 7.53 -8.57 -12.51
C SER A 143 6.43 -9.57 -12.90
N ALA A 144 6.66 -10.50 -13.80
CA ALA A 144 5.61 -11.43 -14.24
C ALA A 144 5.02 -12.23 -13.07
N ASN A 145 5.83 -12.50 -12.04
CA ASN A 145 5.40 -13.23 -10.86
C ASN A 145 4.45 -12.42 -9.97
N PHE A 146 4.59 -11.09 -9.88
CA PHE A 146 3.63 -10.26 -9.16
C PHE A 146 2.25 -10.38 -9.78
N TYR A 147 2.16 -10.21 -11.10
CA TYR A 147 0.88 -10.39 -11.79
C TYR A 147 0.36 -11.83 -11.64
N ASN A 148 1.19 -12.83 -11.87
CA ASN A 148 0.74 -14.22 -11.91
C ASN A 148 0.26 -14.74 -10.56
N LYS A 149 0.94 -14.37 -9.47
CA LYS A 149 0.71 -14.92 -8.13
C LYS A 149 -0.24 -14.10 -7.26
N ALA A 150 -0.36 -12.80 -7.49
CA ALA A 150 -1.33 -11.99 -6.77
C ALA A 150 -2.77 -12.33 -7.16
N ASP A 151 -3.69 -12.27 -6.23
CA ASP A 151 -5.12 -12.42 -6.50
C ASP A 151 -5.70 -11.13 -7.10
N ASN A 152 -5.25 -9.99 -6.60
CA ASN A 152 -5.65 -8.68 -7.09
C ASN A 152 -4.41 -7.81 -7.32
N CYS A 153 -4.45 -6.97 -8.35
CA CYS A 153 -3.40 -5.98 -8.61
C CYS A 153 -4.04 -4.60 -8.76
N ILE A 154 -3.56 -3.66 -7.97
CA ILE A 154 -4.05 -2.29 -7.93
C ILE A 154 -2.87 -1.34 -8.09
N THR A 155 -2.98 -0.38 -9.00
CA THR A 155 -2.03 0.72 -9.14
C THR A 155 -2.68 2.01 -8.67
N VAL A 156 -2.03 2.71 -7.74
CA VAL A 156 -2.41 4.05 -7.31
C VAL A 156 -1.55 5.04 -8.07
N HIS A 157 -2.16 5.81 -8.96
CA HIS A 157 -1.44 6.75 -9.81
C HIS A 157 -2.07 8.15 -9.73
N ARG A 158 -1.25 9.16 -9.47
CA ARG A 158 -1.72 10.55 -9.46
C ARG A 158 -1.62 11.13 -10.87
N HIS A 159 -2.77 11.45 -11.42
CA HIS A 159 -2.88 12.22 -12.65
C HIS A 159 -2.85 13.71 -12.29
N LYS A 160 -1.91 14.43 -12.87
CA LYS A 160 -1.74 15.86 -12.67
C LYS A 160 -1.52 16.51 -14.03
N ASP A 161 -2.61 16.69 -14.74
CA ASP A 161 -2.66 17.44 -16.01
C ASP A 161 -3.20 18.84 -15.74
N GLU A 162 -3.13 19.76 -16.73
CA GLU A 162 -3.61 21.14 -16.59
C GLU A 162 -5.11 21.21 -16.24
N ASP A 163 -5.89 20.25 -16.75
CA ASP A 163 -7.34 20.21 -16.59
C ASP A 163 -7.85 19.23 -15.53
N GLU A 164 -7.03 18.27 -15.08
CA GLU A 164 -7.45 17.21 -14.14
C GLU A 164 -6.38 16.91 -13.09
N ASP A 165 -6.72 17.04 -11.80
CA ASP A 165 -5.89 16.58 -10.67
C ASP A 165 -6.69 15.55 -9.86
N TYR A 166 -6.44 14.27 -10.09
CA TYR A 166 -7.06 13.18 -9.37
C TYR A 166 -6.10 12.03 -9.11
N VAL A 167 -6.43 11.21 -8.15
CA VAL A 167 -5.76 9.94 -7.92
C VAL A 167 -6.56 8.81 -8.54
N GLY A 168 -5.99 8.18 -9.56
CA GLY A 168 -6.55 7.00 -10.20
C GLY A 168 -6.24 5.74 -9.41
N ILE A 169 -7.28 5.01 -9.03
CA ILE A 169 -7.17 3.67 -8.48
C ILE A 169 -7.42 2.70 -9.62
N HIS A 170 -6.35 2.23 -10.23
CA HIS A 170 -6.40 1.34 -11.38
C HIS A 170 -6.44 -0.11 -10.90
N VAL A 171 -7.61 -0.71 -10.91
CA VAL A 171 -7.78 -2.14 -10.61
C VAL A 171 -7.43 -2.93 -11.86
N GLN A 172 -6.22 -3.48 -11.94
CA GLN A 172 -5.66 -4.08 -13.16
C GLN A 172 -5.82 -5.60 -13.21
N LYS A 173 -6.04 -6.23 -12.07
CA LYS A 173 -6.34 -7.66 -11.97
C LYS A 173 -7.28 -7.93 -10.82
N ILE A 174 -8.27 -8.78 -11.06
CA ILE A 174 -9.11 -9.39 -10.03
C ILE A 174 -9.24 -10.88 -10.36
N ARG A 175 -8.83 -11.74 -9.40
CA ARG A 175 -9.12 -13.17 -9.47
C ARG A 175 -10.57 -13.40 -9.05
N PHE A 176 -11.28 -14.26 -9.76
CA PHE A 176 -12.69 -14.55 -9.49
C PHE A 176 -13.60 -13.33 -9.63
N GLN A 177 -13.60 -12.70 -10.80
CA GLN A 177 -14.39 -11.50 -11.11
C GLN A 177 -15.86 -11.65 -10.75
N TYR A 178 -16.45 -12.82 -11.00
CA TYR A 178 -17.85 -13.12 -10.68
C TYR A 178 -18.22 -12.93 -9.20
N LYS A 179 -17.22 -12.99 -8.29
CA LYS A 179 -17.39 -12.84 -6.85
C LYS A 179 -16.85 -11.51 -6.31
N ASN A 180 -15.74 -11.05 -6.87
CA ASN A 180 -14.92 -9.98 -6.25
C ASN A 180 -15.02 -8.64 -7.00
N GLY A 181 -15.76 -8.57 -8.12
CA GLY A 181 -15.93 -7.36 -8.93
C GLY A 181 -15.10 -7.35 -10.21
N TYR A 182 -14.96 -6.19 -10.82
CA TYR A 182 -14.36 -6.05 -12.16
C TYR A 182 -13.12 -5.16 -12.13
N THR A 183 -12.25 -5.32 -13.13
CA THR A 183 -11.17 -4.37 -13.40
C THR A 183 -11.73 -3.03 -13.86
N GLY A 184 -11.02 -1.95 -13.59
CA GLY A 184 -11.47 -0.60 -13.95
C GLY A 184 -10.67 0.47 -13.23
N ILE A 185 -11.15 1.70 -13.32
CA ILE A 185 -10.50 2.87 -12.73
C ILE A 185 -11.50 3.62 -11.85
N GLY A 186 -11.17 3.76 -10.57
CA GLY A 186 -11.84 4.69 -9.68
C GLY A 186 -11.04 5.99 -9.59
N LYS A 187 -11.73 7.14 -9.63
CA LYS A 187 -11.11 8.45 -9.47
C LYS A 187 -11.39 8.99 -8.07
N LEU A 188 -10.35 9.48 -7.39
CA LEU A 188 -10.45 10.08 -6.07
C LEU A 188 -9.76 11.44 -6.03
N SER A 189 -10.30 12.37 -5.26
CA SER A 189 -9.59 13.58 -4.87
C SER A 189 -8.60 13.26 -3.74
N TYR A 190 -7.53 14.05 -3.61
CA TYR A 190 -6.57 13.92 -2.53
C TYR A 190 -6.39 15.22 -1.78
N ASN A 191 -6.66 15.19 -0.49
CA ASN A 191 -6.42 16.33 0.39
C ASN A 191 -4.98 16.29 0.92
N ILE A 192 -4.14 17.20 0.44
CA ILE A 192 -2.73 17.25 0.82
C ILE A 192 -2.51 17.63 2.29
N ARG A 193 -3.47 18.33 2.93
CA ARG A 193 -3.32 18.79 4.33
C ARG A 193 -3.43 17.64 5.33
N ASN A 194 -4.41 16.75 5.13
CA ASN A 194 -4.68 15.63 6.05
C ASN A 194 -4.42 14.24 5.44
N GLY A 195 -4.08 14.18 4.15
CA GLY A 195 -3.78 12.92 3.44
C GLY A 195 -5.00 12.06 3.15
N LYS A 196 -6.22 12.55 3.30
CA LYS A 196 -7.44 11.80 2.99
C LYS A 196 -7.75 11.81 1.51
N TYR A 197 -8.35 10.73 1.09
CA TYR A 197 -9.00 10.62 -0.22
C TYR A 197 -10.49 10.91 -0.07
N GLY A 198 -11.07 11.54 -1.08
CA GLY A 198 -12.49 11.86 -1.17
C GLY A 198 -13.04 11.59 -2.57
N GLU A 199 -14.29 11.87 -2.76
CA GLU A 199 -14.91 11.78 -4.09
C GLU A 199 -14.29 12.80 -5.05
N TYR A 200 -14.10 12.39 -6.29
CA TYR A 200 -13.61 13.26 -7.35
C TYR A 200 -14.78 13.77 -8.19
N PHE A 201 -14.91 15.07 -8.27
CA PHE A 201 -15.87 15.76 -9.15
C PHE A 201 -15.09 16.56 -10.20
N LYS A 202 -15.44 16.41 -11.47
CA LYS A 202 -14.93 17.29 -12.53
C LYS A 202 -15.31 18.75 -12.23
N GLN A 203 -14.45 19.69 -12.59
CA GLN A 203 -14.68 21.12 -12.28
C GLN A 203 -15.99 21.65 -12.89
N ASP A 204 -16.42 21.11 -14.04
CA ASP A 204 -17.67 21.49 -14.69
C ASP A 204 -18.93 21.06 -13.93
N GLU A 205 -18.83 20.03 -13.07
CA GLU A 205 -19.94 19.56 -12.22
C GLU A 205 -20.03 20.35 -10.89
N LYS A 206 -18.97 21.03 -10.47
CA LYS A 206 -18.99 21.90 -9.27
C LYS A 206 -19.82 23.18 -9.41
N ALA A 207 -20.20 23.54 -10.64
CA ALA A 207 -21.00 24.71 -10.91
C ALA A 207 -22.52 24.47 -10.80
N LEU A 208 -22.95 23.24 -10.50
CA LEU A 208 -24.37 22.85 -10.46
C LEU A 208 -24.92 22.58 -9.04
N PHE A 209 -24.09 22.80 -8.00
CA PHE A 209 -24.47 22.68 -6.58
C PHE A 209 -23.91 23.94 -5.83
#